data_8473d5826c25ec434da6a39362a7b0d3
#
_entry.id   8473d5826c25ec434da6a39362a7b0d3
#
_cell.length_a   1.000
_cell.length_b   1.000
_cell.length_c   1.000
_cell.angle_alpha   90.00
_cell.angle_beta   90.00
_cell.angle_gamma   90.00
#
_symmetry.space_group_name_H-M   'P 1'
#
loop_
_entity.id
_entity.type
_entity.pdbx_description
1 polymer ?
#
loop_
_entity_poly.entity_id
_entity_poly.type
_entity_poly.pdbx_seq_one_letter_code
_entity_poly.pdbx_strand_id
1 'polypeptide(L)'
;MAERFENGYGGLIAVVTGGGTGMGRELVRQLTAQGCDVATCDVIPENLAATVDLCTTDGNTGQILTHIADVSIEAEVLAFRDAVAKWRPHVHVLFNNAGIGGGGSFVLDERAGWEKTFNVCFGGVYNNTRAFLPLLLAAPFGQVVNTSSVNGFWATLGPNVSHTAYSAAKFAVKGFTEALITDFRLNAPTLRASVVMPGHIGTDIMINSQKLQGADPETMTQEQLDQVRERYERQGTDMSAISDADLRALLKMGAEGFRDVAPMSAADASKFILDSVSRGDWRILVGDDAVVLDDEVRKAPKDAYLPEFMDRLHARGAMNAMGR
;
A
#
# COMPACT_ATOMS: atom_id res chain seq x y z
N MET A 1 18.82 11.70 -17.12
CA MET A 1 17.86 10.88 -16.33
C MET A 1 18.08 9.38 -16.50
N ALA A 2 18.49 8.95 -17.68
CA ALA A 2 18.79 7.53 -17.96
C ALA A 2 19.92 6.93 -17.11
N GLU A 3 20.92 7.70 -16.74
CA GLU A 3 22.13 7.23 -16.01
C GLU A 3 21.87 6.54 -14.65
N ARG A 4 20.72 6.80 -13.98
CA ARG A 4 20.45 6.25 -12.63
C ARG A 4 20.09 4.77 -12.64
N PHE A 5 19.43 4.31 -13.69
CA PHE A 5 18.92 2.95 -13.86
C PHE A 5 19.35 2.35 -15.20
N GLU A 6 20.55 2.69 -15.70
CA GLU A 6 21.07 2.21 -17.00
C GLU A 6 21.13 0.68 -17.09
N ASN A 7 21.40 0.02 -15.97
CA ASN A 7 21.43 -1.43 -15.84
C ASN A 7 20.19 -1.98 -15.08
N GLY A 8 19.06 -1.29 -15.15
CA GLY A 8 17.90 -1.60 -14.31
C GLY A 8 18.24 -1.40 -12.84
N TYR A 9 17.86 -2.35 -11.99
CA TYR A 9 18.14 -2.29 -10.55
C TYR A 9 19.38 -3.10 -10.13
N GLY A 10 20.07 -3.74 -11.07
CA GLY A 10 21.26 -4.57 -10.79
C GLY A 10 22.38 -3.77 -10.08
N GLY A 11 22.87 -4.32 -8.96
CA GLY A 11 23.90 -3.70 -8.14
C GLY A 11 23.44 -2.53 -7.26
N LEU A 12 22.13 -2.17 -7.30
CA LEU A 12 21.56 -1.18 -6.39
C LEU A 12 21.20 -1.80 -5.03
N ILE A 13 20.94 -0.94 -4.06
CA ILE A 13 20.46 -1.33 -2.72
C ILE A 13 19.09 -0.68 -2.52
N ALA A 14 18.07 -1.50 -2.30
CA ALA A 14 16.71 -1.05 -2.06
C ALA A 14 16.23 -1.41 -0.65
N VAL A 15 15.33 -0.60 -0.12
CA VAL A 15 14.54 -0.90 1.08
C VAL A 15 13.07 -0.98 0.67
N VAL A 16 12.37 -2.05 1.10
CA VAL A 16 10.95 -2.25 0.84
C VAL A 16 10.23 -2.50 2.15
N THR A 17 9.30 -1.65 2.55
CA THR A 17 8.46 -1.91 3.73
C THR A 17 7.21 -2.71 3.34
N GLY A 18 6.75 -3.62 4.22
CA GLY A 18 5.63 -4.51 3.93
C GLY A 18 5.97 -5.56 2.85
N GLY A 19 7.19 -6.13 2.90
CA GLY A 19 7.66 -7.08 1.90
C GLY A 19 7.17 -8.51 2.09
N GLY A 20 6.31 -8.76 3.05
CA GLY A 20 5.80 -10.10 3.35
C GLY A 20 4.72 -10.59 2.38
N THR A 21 3.91 -9.70 1.79
CA THR A 21 2.82 -10.08 0.88
C THR A 21 2.58 -9.04 -0.22
N GLY A 22 1.68 -9.35 -1.14
CA GLY A 22 1.16 -8.42 -2.15
C GLY A 22 2.25 -7.73 -2.98
N MET A 23 2.06 -6.45 -3.26
CA MET A 23 3.02 -5.66 -4.05
C MET A 23 4.40 -5.59 -3.39
N GLY A 24 4.49 -5.53 -2.05
CA GLY A 24 5.78 -5.49 -1.36
C GLY A 24 6.60 -6.75 -1.60
N ARG A 25 5.99 -7.93 -1.49
CA ARG A 25 6.63 -9.21 -1.85
C ARG A 25 7.11 -9.22 -3.29
N GLU A 26 6.26 -8.79 -4.22
CA GLU A 26 6.60 -8.79 -5.64
C GLU A 26 7.69 -7.76 -5.98
N LEU A 27 7.73 -6.61 -5.29
CA LEU A 27 8.86 -5.67 -5.39
C LEU A 27 10.17 -6.33 -4.94
N VAL A 28 10.17 -7.04 -3.78
CA VAL A 28 11.36 -7.77 -3.30
C VAL A 28 11.80 -8.83 -4.32
N ARG A 29 10.87 -9.66 -4.82
CA ARG A 29 11.17 -10.70 -5.80
C ARG A 29 11.77 -10.14 -7.09
N GLN A 30 11.14 -9.13 -7.66
CA GLN A 30 11.57 -8.56 -8.96
C GLN A 30 12.84 -7.74 -8.85
N LEU A 31 13.09 -7.06 -7.74
CA LEU A 31 14.35 -6.36 -7.48
C LEU A 31 15.50 -7.36 -7.33
N THR A 32 15.34 -8.39 -6.52
CA THR A 32 16.39 -9.40 -6.30
C THR A 32 16.64 -10.25 -7.53
N ALA A 33 15.64 -10.49 -8.37
CA ALA A 33 15.82 -11.13 -9.68
C ALA A 33 16.71 -10.32 -10.63
N GLN A 34 16.72 -8.99 -10.49
CA GLN A 34 17.62 -8.11 -11.25
C GLN A 34 19.00 -7.95 -10.61
N GLY A 35 19.30 -8.63 -9.50
CA GLY A 35 20.56 -8.49 -8.77
C GLY A 35 20.64 -7.26 -7.88
N CYS A 36 19.50 -6.68 -7.49
CA CYS A 36 19.42 -5.64 -6.47
C CYS A 36 19.47 -6.27 -5.08
N ASP A 37 20.27 -5.71 -4.18
CA ASP A 37 20.24 -6.09 -2.77
C ASP A 37 19.06 -5.41 -2.09
N VAL A 38 18.23 -6.19 -1.39
CA VAL A 38 16.97 -5.70 -0.80
C VAL A 38 16.93 -5.91 0.70
N ALA A 39 16.78 -4.83 1.47
CA ALA A 39 16.35 -4.94 2.86
C ALA A 39 14.82 -4.77 2.94
N THR A 40 14.15 -5.64 3.67
CA THR A 40 12.70 -5.59 3.78
C THR A 40 12.23 -5.83 5.20
N CYS A 41 11.09 -5.20 5.57
CA CYS A 41 10.44 -5.44 6.85
C CYS A 41 8.95 -5.76 6.68
N ASP A 42 8.42 -6.49 7.64
CA ASP A 42 6.99 -6.77 7.82
C ASP A 42 6.73 -7.06 9.30
N VAL A 43 5.47 -7.02 9.73
CA VAL A 43 5.07 -7.38 11.10
C VAL A 43 4.82 -8.88 11.27
N ILE A 44 4.70 -9.63 10.17
CA ILE A 44 4.39 -11.06 10.17
C ILE A 44 5.62 -11.84 9.69
N PRO A 45 6.35 -12.52 10.62
CA PRO A 45 7.60 -13.23 10.30
C PRO A 45 7.44 -14.31 9.23
N GLU A 46 6.34 -15.05 9.26
CA GLU A 46 6.05 -16.15 8.32
C GLU A 46 5.91 -15.63 6.90
N ASN A 47 5.35 -14.44 6.72
CA ASN A 47 5.21 -13.81 5.42
C ASN A 47 6.57 -13.40 4.84
N LEU A 48 7.48 -12.90 5.67
CA LEU A 48 8.86 -12.59 5.25
C LEU A 48 9.63 -13.86 4.88
N ALA A 49 9.52 -14.91 5.68
CA ALA A 49 10.14 -16.19 5.37
C ALA A 49 9.66 -16.73 4.02
N ALA A 50 8.34 -16.74 3.78
CA ALA A 50 7.77 -17.14 2.49
C ALA A 50 8.30 -16.31 1.32
N THR A 51 8.52 -15.00 1.51
CA THR A 51 9.10 -14.13 0.47
C THR A 51 10.55 -14.53 0.16
N VAL A 52 11.35 -14.82 1.17
CA VAL A 52 12.76 -15.28 1.00
C VAL A 52 12.80 -16.63 0.29
N ASP A 53 11.93 -17.56 0.68
CA ASP A 53 11.84 -18.90 0.06
C ASP A 53 11.46 -18.80 -1.42
N LEU A 54 10.53 -17.92 -1.78
CA LEU A 54 10.16 -17.66 -3.17
C LEU A 54 11.34 -17.10 -3.97
N CYS A 55 12.04 -16.09 -3.43
CA CYS A 55 13.22 -15.51 -4.10
C CYS A 55 14.33 -16.55 -4.30
N THR A 56 14.53 -17.44 -3.32
CA THR A 56 15.52 -18.53 -3.39
C THR A 56 15.11 -19.56 -4.45
N THR A 57 13.84 -19.94 -4.49
CA THR A 57 13.29 -20.89 -5.47
C THR A 57 13.37 -20.33 -6.89
N ASP A 58 13.16 -19.03 -7.06
CA ASP A 58 13.27 -18.33 -8.36
C ASP A 58 14.74 -18.20 -8.81
N GLY A 59 15.72 -18.50 -7.95
CA GLY A 59 17.15 -18.38 -8.25
C GLY A 59 17.62 -16.92 -8.32
N ASN A 60 16.99 -16.02 -7.58
CA ASN A 60 17.32 -14.60 -7.55
C ASN A 60 18.75 -14.37 -7.02
N THR A 61 19.46 -13.40 -7.60
CA THR A 61 20.87 -13.15 -7.33
C THR A 61 21.14 -12.03 -6.32
N GLY A 62 20.19 -11.14 -6.10
CA GLY A 62 20.28 -10.09 -5.08
C GLY A 62 20.17 -10.67 -3.66
N GLN A 63 20.94 -10.09 -2.73
CA GLN A 63 20.87 -10.49 -1.32
C GLN A 63 19.64 -9.90 -0.63
N ILE A 64 19.11 -10.60 0.38
CA ILE A 64 17.94 -10.15 1.14
C ILE A 64 18.32 -10.03 2.62
N LEU A 65 18.02 -8.87 3.21
CA LEU A 65 18.00 -8.64 4.66
C LEU A 65 16.54 -8.53 5.11
N THR A 66 16.08 -9.39 6.00
CA THR A 66 14.75 -9.30 6.60
C THR A 66 14.80 -8.71 8.00
N HIS A 67 13.77 -7.96 8.40
CA HIS A 67 13.61 -7.41 9.75
C HIS A 67 12.13 -7.42 10.16
N ILE A 68 11.84 -7.70 11.41
CA ILE A 68 10.47 -7.58 11.93
C ILE A 68 10.30 -6.16 12.46
N ALA A 69 9.36 -5.39 11.89
CA ALA A 69 9.08 -4.04 12.32
C ALA A 69 7.66 -3.59 11.97
N ASP A 70 7.01 -2.95 12.93
CA ASP A 70 5.82 -2.13 12.69
C ASP A 70 6.28 -0.70 12.29
N VAL A 71 5.98 -0.32 11.06
CA VAL A 71 6.38 0.98 10.50
C VAL A 71 5.74 2.18 11.23
N SER A 72 4.65 1.96 11.97
CA SER A 72 4.01 2.99 12.79
C SER A 72 4.80 3.31 14.07
N ILE A 73 5.74 2.44 14.47
CA ILE A 73 6.55 2.56 15.69
C ILE A 73 7.95 3.05 15.31
N GLU A 74 8.24 4.32 15.60
CA GLU A 74 9.51 4.95 15.21
C GLU A 74 10.74 4.17 15.69
N ALA A 75 10.72 3.64 16.93
CA ALA A 75 11.83 2.89 17.50
C ALA A 75 12.14 1.61 16.68
N GLU A 76 11.11 0.92 16.17
CA GLU A 76 11.29 -0.29 15.35
C GLU A 76 11.82 0.07 13.95
N VAL A 77 11.35 1.19 13.38
CA VAL A 77 11.89 1.72 12.12
C VAL A 77 13.37 2.10 12.25
N LEU A 78 13.76 2.74 13.38
CA LEU A 78 15.16 3.07 13.66
C LEU A 78 16.01 1.81 13.82
N ALA A 79 15.52 0.77 14.49
CA ALA A 79 16.21 -0.51 14.62
C ALA A 79 16.40 -1.20 13.25
N PHE A 80 15.38 -1.16 12.39
CA PHE A 80 15.48 -1.65 11.01
C PHE A 80 16.52 -0.86 10.21
N ARG A 81 16.48 0.48 10.25
CA ARG A 81 17.48 1.33 9.60
C ARG A 81 18.90 1.00 10.06
N ASP A 82 19.11 0.76 11.38
CA ASP A 82 20.42 0.43 11.94
C ASP A 82 20.92 -0.94 11.47
N ALA A 83 20.02 -1.93 11.31
CA ALA A 83 20.35 -3.21 10.70
C ALA A 83 20.80 -3.03 9.24
N VAL A 84 20.08 -2.21 8.47
CA VAL A 84 20.46 -1.90 7.08
C VAL A 84 21.80 -1.17 7.01
N ALA A 85 22.03 -0.19 7.87
CA ALA A 85 23.28 0.58 7.90
C ALA A 85 24.52 -0.30 8.24
N LYS A 86 24.34 -1.36 9.05
CA LYS A 86 25.39 -2.36 9.31
C LYS A 86 25.62 -3.28 8.12
N TRP A 87 24.61 -3.53 7.33
CA TRP A 87 24.66 -4.44 6.18
C TRP A 87 25.16 -3.76 4.91
N ARG A 88 24.74 -2.49 4.66
CA ARG A 88 25.13 -1.72 3.47
C ARG A 88 25.37 -0.25 3.83
N PRO A 89 26.36 0.42 3.19
CA PRO A 89 26.76 1.77 3.58
C PRO A 89 25.79 2.86 3.12
N HIS A 90 24.90 2.56 2.20
CA HIS A 90 23.91 3.49 1.64
C HIS A 90 22.70 2.75 1.08
N VAL A 91 21.67 3.49 0.70
CA VAL A 91 20.45 3.00 0.05
C VAL A 91 20.16 3.84 -1.18
N HIS A 92 19.86 3.20 -2.31
CA HIS A 92 19.52 3.89 -3.55
C HIS A 92 18.01 4.12 -3.66
N VAL A 93 17.17 3.16 -3.24
CA VAL A 93 15.73 3.27 -3.39
C VAL A 93 15.03 2.84 -2.10
N LEU A 94 14.12 3.69 -1.61
CA LEU A 94 13.23 3.40 -0.49
C LEU A 94 11.80 3.29 -1.01
N PHE A 95 11.23 2.08 -0.98
CA PHE A 95 9.82 1.83 -1.24
C PHE A 95 9.04 1.79 0.09
N ASN A 96 8.35 2.87 0.41
CA ASN A 96 7.38 2.93 1.49
C ASN A 96 6.07 2.32 1.00
N ASN A 97 5.97 0.99 1.10
CA ASN A 97 4.85 0.23 0.56
C ASN A 97 3.91 -0.31 1.66
N ALA A 98 4.40 -0.52 2.88
CA ALA A 98 3.58 -1.03 3.99
C ALA A 98 2.29 -0.22 4.17
N GLY A 99 1.18 -0.92 4.37
CA GLY A 99 -0.11 -0.31 4.58
C GLY A 99 -1.18 -1.34 4.95
N ILE A 100 -2.22 -0.88 5.62
CA ILE A 100 -3.40 -1.65 6.00
C ILE A 100 -4.67 -0.89 5.61
N GLY A 101 -5.76 -1.60 5.33
CA GLY A 101 -7.10 -1.01 5.22
C GLY A 101 -7.73 -0.85 6.60
N GLY A 102 -8.86 -0.14 6.69
CA GLY A 102 -9.67 0.01 7.89
C GLY A 102 -9.95 1.46 8.30
N GLY A 103 -10.57 1.63 9.47
CA GLY A 103 -10.99 2.94 9.97
C GLY A 103 -11.99 3.61 9.02
N GLY A 104 -13.07 2.88 8.68
CA GLY A 104 -14.04 3.29 7.67
C GLY A 104 -14.86 4.50 8.11
N SER A 105 -15.69 4.33 9.14
CA SER A 105 -16.60 5.39 9.61
C SER A 105 -15.99 6.19 10.75
N PHE A 106 -15.88 7.49 10.59
CA PHE A 106 -15.47 8.39 11.68
C PHE A 106 -16.52 8.48 12.79
N VAL A 107 -17.77 8.18 12.47
CA VAL A 107 -18.91 8.27 13.41
C VAL A 107 -19.09 6.99 14.19
N LEU A 108 -18.82 5.84 13.59
CA LEU A 108 -19.17 4.52 14.13
C LEU A 108 -17.97 3.72 14.62
N ASP A 109 -16.79 3.92 14.03
CA ASP A 109 -15.62 3.10 14.32
C ASP A 109 -14.86 3.65 15.53
N GLU A 110 -14.21 2.74 16.27
CA GLU A 110 -13.38 3.09 17.41
C GLU A 110 -12.16 3.92 16.99
N ARG A 111 -11.83 4.91 17.83
CA ARG A 111 -10.68 5.80 17.62
C ARG A 111 -9.37 5.04 17.38
N ALA A 112 -9.14 3.98 18.13
CA ALA A 112 -7.91 3.20 18.05
C ALA A 112 -7.70 2.58 16.66
N GLY A 113 -8.75 2.04 16.03
CA GLY A 113 -8.69 1.49 14.68
C GLY A 113 -8.41 2.56 13.63
N TRP A 114 -9.02 3.75 13.78
CA TRP A 114 -8.78 4.89 12.92
C TRP A 114 -7.32 5.36 12.99
N GLU A 115 -6.80 5.58 14.22
CA GLU A 115 -5.43 6.02 14.45
C GLU A 115 -4.41 4.98 13.99
N LYS A 116 -4.67 3.69 14.21
CA LYS A 116 -3.80 2.61 13.73
C LYS A 116 -3.65 2.65 12.21
N THR A 117 -4.76 2.75 11.48
CA THR A 117 -4.73 2.85 10.01
C THR A 117 -3.95 4.06 9.53
N PHE A 118 -4.19 5.23 10.13
CA PHE A 118 -3.48 6.46 9.78
C PHE A 118 -1.98 6.36 10.09
N ASN A 119 -1.62 5.84 11.28
CA ASN A 119 -0.23 5.73 11.73
C ASN A 119 0.56 4.72 10.90
N VAL A 120 -0.02 3.60 10.49
CA VAL A 120 0.65 2.67 9.58
C VAL A 120 0.80 3.28 8.19
N CYS A 121 -0.30 3.81 7.60
CA CYS A 121 -0.31 4.23 6.20
C CYS A 121 0.41 5.56 5.94
N PHE A 122 0.35 6.53 6.84
CA PHE A 122 1.06 7.81 6.71
C PHE A 122 2.25 7.91 7.69
N GLY A 123 2.05 7.60 8.96
CA GLY A 123 3.13 7.62 9.96
C GLY A 123 4.31 6.74 9.53
N GLY A 124 4.03 5.53 9.03
CA GLY A 124 5.05 4.63 8.49
C GLY A 124 5.85 5.23 7.33
N VAL A 125 5.18 5.89 6.39
CA VAL A 125 5.85 6.59 5.28
C VAL A 125 6.76 7.71 5.81
N TYR A 126 6.27 8.51 6.75
CA TYR A 126 7.04 9.58 7.37
C TYR A 126 8.25 9.03 8.15
N ASN A 127 8.03 8.06 9.03
CA ASN A 127 9.07 7.47 9.89
C ASN A 127 10.20 6.87 9.04
N ASN A 128 9.88 6.06 8.03
CA ASN A 128 10.89 5.44 7.18
C ASN A 128 11.62 6.49 6.32
N THR A 129 10.90 7.44 5.71
CA THR A 129 11.54 8.49 4.92
C THR A 129 12.53 9.27 5.79
N ARG A 130 12.16 9.63 7.03
CA ARG A 130 13.02 10.34 7.96
C ARG A 130 14.22 9.51 8.42
N ALA A 131 13.99 8.24 8.77
CA ALA A 131 15.04 7.35 9.29
C ALA A 131 16.08 7.00 8.21
N PHE A 132 15.64 6.74 6.97
CA PHE A 132 16.52 6.33 5.88
C PHE A 132 17.15 7.50 5.11
N LEU A 133 16.73 8.75 5.37
CA LEU A 133 17.28 9.93 4.69
C LEU A 133 18.82 10.01 4.70
N PRO A 134 19.54 9.75 5.81
CA PRO A 134 21.01 9.75 5.81
C PRO A 134 21.61 8.72 4.86
N LEU A 135 21.04 7.52 4.78
CA LEU A 135 21.52 6.45 3.88
C LEU A 135 21.22 6.76 2.40
N LEU A 136 20.08 7.41 2.13
CA LEU A 136 19.73 7.88 0.79
C LEU A 136 20.68 8.99 0.32
N LEU A 137 21.04 9.93 1.20
CA LEU A 137 21.99 11.01 0.90
C LEU A 137 23.43 10.51 0.74
N ALA A 138 23.77 9.37 1.33
CA ALA A 138 25.11 8.76 1.18
C ALA A 138 25.29 8.04 -0.15
N ALA A 139 24.22 7.75 -0.89
CA ALA A 139 24.27 7.15 -2.21
C ALA A 139 24.60 8.20 -3.30
N PRO A 140 25.16 7.80 -4.46
CA PRO A 140 25.33 8.70 -5.61
C PRO A 140 24.02 9.33 -6.10
N PHE A 141 22.91 8.62 -5.91
CA PHE A 141 21.53 9.11 -6.08
C PHE A 141 20.61 8.38 -5.14
N GLY A 142 19.49 9.01 -4.79
CA GLY A 142 18.44 8.39 -3.99
C GLY A 142 17.04 8.59 -4.58
N GLN A 143 16.16 7.60 -4.39
CA GLN A 143 14.77 7.64 -4.81
C GLN A 143 13.87 7.22 -3.65
N VAL A 144 12.94 8.08 -3.26
CA VAL A 144 11.85 7.75 -2.32
C VAL A 144 10.60 7.47 -3.12
N VAL A 145 10.01 6.29 -2.93
CA VAL A 145 8.79 5.84 -3.62
C VAL A 145 7.73 5.56 -2.58
N ASN A 146 6.71 6.40 -2.52
CA ASN A 146 5.66 6.33 -1.51
C ASN A 146 4.36 5.78 -2.10
N THR A 147 3.86 4.68 -1.54
CA THR A 147 2.61 4.06 -1.96
C THR A 147 1.42 4.75 -1.33
N SER A 148 0.78 5.62 -2.10
CA SER A 148 -0.54 6.16 -1.82
C SER A 148 -1.63 5.17 -2.30
N SER A 149 -2.64 5.63 -2.99
CA SER A 149 -3.77 4.88 -3.57
C SER A 149 -4.55 5.82 -4.48
N VAL A 150 -5.49 5.31 -5.26
CA VAL A 150 -6.58 6.13 -5.81
C VAL A 150 -7.33 6.89 -4.71
N ASN A 151 -7.36 6.33 -3.49
CA ASN A 151 -7.88 7.01 -2.29
C ASN A 151 -7.00 8.18 -1.81
N GLY A 152 -5.90 8.48 -2.46
CA GLY A 152 -5.13 9.71 -2.27
C GLY A 152 -5.60 10.89 -3.11
N PHE A 153 -6.58 10.70 -3.99
CA PHE A 153 -7.24 11.78 -4.75
C PHE A 153 -8.77 11.61 -4.84
N TRP A 154 -9.31 10.47 -4.42
CA TRP A 154 -10.74 10.20 -4.30
C TRP A 154 -11.02 9.47 -2.97
N ALA A 155 -11.69 10.13 -2.02
CA ALA A 155 -11.74 9.72 -0.61
C ALA A 155 -12.90 8.74 -0.30
N THR A 156 -13.22 7.82 -1.20
CA THR A 156 -14.30 6.82 -1.01
C THR A 156 -14.01 5.55 -1.82
N LEU A 157 -14.78 4.50 -1.55
CA LEU A 157 -14.86 3.27 -2.35
C LEU A 157 -16.21 3.12 -3.05
N GLY A 158 -17.01 4.19 -3.05
CA GLY A 158 -18.36 4.24 -3.60
C GLY A 158 -19.33 4.95 -2.66
N PRO A 159 -20.57 5.19 -3.09
CA PRO A 159 -21.52 6.07 -2.39
C PRO A 159 -21.93 5.57 -0.99
N ASN A 160 -21.82 4.27 -0.74
CA ASN A 160 -22.27 3.63 0.50
C ASN A 160 -21.12 3.15 1.40
N VAL A 161 -19.85 3.50 1.08
CA VAL A 161 -18.69 3.00 1.81
C VAL A 161 -17.90 4.15 2.43
N SER A 162 -17.98 4.28 3.75
CA SER A 162 -17.12 5.19 4.51
C SER A 162 -15.66 4.67 4.50
N HIS A 163 -14.70 5.55 4.25
CA HIS A 163 -13.28 5.18 4.15
C HIS A 163 -12.35 6.29 4.68
N THR A 164 -12.67 6.82 5.86
CA THR A 164 -12.12 8.10 6.33
C THR A 164 -10.66 8.04 6.73
N ALA A 165 -10.23 7.05 7.54
CA ALA A 165 -8.85 6.97 8.01
C ALA A 165 -7.86 6.67 6.87
N TYR A 166 -8.19 5.65 6.07
CA TYR A 166 -7.34 5.24 4.95
C TYR A 166 -7.21 6.35 3.92
N SER A 167 -8.34 6.96 3.51
CA SER A 167 -8.32 8.06 2.55
C SER A 167 -7.54 9.26 3.08
N ALA A 168 -7.76 9.67 4.34
CA ALA A 168 -6.99 10.75 4.97
C ALA A 168 -5.48 10.47 4.93
N ALA A 169 -5.07 9.24 5.29
CA ALA A 169 -3.67 8.83 5.24
C ALA A 169 -3.10 8.85 3.81
N LYS A 170 -3.85 8.35 2.82
CA LYS A 170 -3.38 8.28 1.43
C LYS A 170 -3.32 9.65 0.74
N PHE A 171 -4.23 10.59 1.10
CA PHE A 171 -4.09 12.00 0.73
C PHE A 171 -2.85 12.64 1.37
N ALA A 172 -2.61 12.35 2.65
CA ALA A 172 -1.40 12.83 3.35
C ALA A 172 -0.12 12.31 2.68
N VAL A 173 -0.06 11.01 2.32
CA VAL A 173 1.07 10.41 1.59
C VAL A 173 1.30 11.13 0.26
N LYS A 174 0.23 11.37 -0.51
CA LYS A 174 0.33 12.09 -1.79
C LYS A 174 0.86 13.51 -1.57
N GLY A 175 0.24 14.29 -0.68
CA GLY A 175 0.64 15.68 -0.40
C GLY A 175 2.08 15.78 0.10
N PHE A 176 2.49 14.89 1.01
CA PHE A 176 3.86 14.80 1.52
C PHE A 176 4.85 14.49 0.38
N THR A 177 4.55 13.52 -0.47
CA THR A 177 5.44 13.13 -1.57
C THR A 177 5.60 14.25 -2.59
N GLU A 178 4.51 14.93 -2.96
CA GLU A 178 4.56 16.09 -3.87
C GLU A 178 5.38 17.24 -3.27
N ALA A 179 5.27 17.48 -1.96
CA ALA A 179 6.10 18.47 -1.27
C ALA A 179 7.59 18.09 -1.27
N LEU A 180 7.93 16.80 -1.10
CA LEU A 180 9.30 16.32 -1.16
C LEU A 180 9.95 16.57 -2.54
N ILE A 181 9.19 16.59 -3.64
CA ILE A 181 9.75 16.90 -4.98
C ILE A 181 10.41 18.28 -4.99
N THR A 182 9.76 19.27 -4.40
CA THR A 182 10.32 20.63 -4.32
C THR A 182 11.43 20.70 -3.29
N ASP A 183 11.26 20.10 -2.12
CA ASP A 183 12.25 20.10 -1.06
C ASP A 183 13.56 19.43 -1.51
N PHE A 184 13.49 18.26 -2.12
CA PHE A 184 14.66 17.56 -2.64
C PHE A 184 15.37 18.36 -3.75
N ARG A 185 14.61 18.96 -4.65
CA ARG A 185 15.21 19.80 -5.70
C ARG A 185 16.04 20.95 -5.12
N LEU A 186 15.61 21.53 -4.00
CA LEU A 186 16.27 22.67 -3.36
C LEU A 186 17.42 22.26 -2.43
N ASN A 187 17.18 21.22 -1.61
CA ASN A 187 18.02 20.92 -0.46
C ASN A 187 18.79 19.59 -0.58
N ALA A 188 18.40 18.71 -1.51
CA ALA A 188 19.00 17.39 -1.73
C ALA A 188 18.89 16.97 -3.21
N PRO A 189 19.57 17.65 -4.16
CA PRO A 189 19.35 17.48 -5.60
C PRO A 189 19.71 16.08 -6.15
N THR A 190 20.41 15.27 -5.36
CA THR A 190 20.63 13.85 -5.67
C THR A 190 19.42 12.97 -5.39
N LEU A 191 18.45 13.45 -4.60
CA LEU A 191 17.24 12.71 -4.26
C LEU A 191 16.08 13.04 -5.19
N ARG A 192 15.17 12.08 -5.33
CA ARG A 192 13.87 12.23 -6.01
C ARG A 192 12.77 11.57 -5.19
N ALA A 193 11.54 11.96 -5.46
CA ALA A 193 10.36 11.36 -4.87
C ALA A 193 9.35 10.97 -5.96
N SER A 194 8.71 9.81 -5.79
CA SER A 194 7.60 9.33 -6.61
C SER A 194 6.43 8.93 -5.73
N VAL A 195 5.23 9.27 -6.14
CA VAL A 195 3.99 8.79 -5.54
C VAL A 195 3.35 7.73 -6.42
N VAL A 196 3.09 6.56 -5.83
CA VAL A 196 2.40 5.44 -6.48
C VAL A 196 0.94 5.46 -6.03
N MET A 197 0.02 5.43 -6.97
CA MET A 197 -1.42 5.47 -6.72
C MET A 197 -2.10 4.28 -7.40
N PRO A 198 -2.11 3.11 -6.72
CA PRO A 198 -2.77 1.92 -7.23
C PRO A 198 -4.30 2.07 -7.22
N GLY A 199 -4.93 1.51 -8.26
CA GLY A 199 -6.33 1.16 -8.28
C GLY A 199 -6.61 -0.14 -7.54
N HIS A 200 -7.47 -0.98 -8.09
CA HIS A 200 -7.78 -2.30 -7.53
C HIS A 200 -6.74 -3.33 -7.96
N ILE A 201 -5.82 -3.65 -7.05
CA ILE A 201 -4.74 -4.61 -7.25
C ILE A 201 -5.01 -5.87 -6.41
N GLY A 202 -4.82 -7.06 -7.02
CA GLY A 202 -4.98 -8.36 -6.38
C GLY A 202 -3.92 -8.62 -5.32
N THR A 203 -4.23 -8.25 -4.08
CA THR A 203 -3.36 -8.39 -2.91
C THR A 203 -4.14 -8.90 -1.70
N ASP A 204 -3.44 -9.45 -0.71
CA ASP A 204 -4.02 -9.88 0.56
C ASP A 204 -4.27 -8.72 1.55
N ILE A 205 -4.32 -7.47 1.08
CA ILE A 205 -4.45 -6.30 1.97
C ILE A 205 -5.71 -6.38 2.85
N MET A 206 -6.83 -6.84 2.31
CA MET A 206 -8.08 -6.97 3.07
C MET A 206 -7.96 -8.08 4.12
N ILE A 207 -7.41 -9.25 3.74
CA ILE A 207 -7.20 -10.40 4.64
C ILE A 207 -6.25 -10.02 5.78
N ASN A 208 -5.10 -9.45 5.44
CA ASN A 208 -4.10 -9.05 6.43
C ASN A 208 -4.61 -7.92 7.33
N SER A 209 -5.36 -6.97 6.80
CA SER A 209 -5.94 -5.89 7.59
C SER A 209 -6.94 -6.40 8.62
N GLN A 210 -7.81 -7.34 8.23
CA GLN A 210 -8.73 -7.99 9.17
C GLN A 210 -7.97 -8.65 10.33
N LYS A 211 -6.93 -9.43 10.04
CA LYS A 211 -6.09 -10.07 11.06
C LYS A 211 -5.42 -9.06 11.98
N LEU A 212 -4.75 -8.06 11.42
CA LEU A 212 -4.00 -7.06 12.17
C LEU A 212 -4.89 -6.14 13.01
N GLN A 213 -6.15 -5.97 12.64
CA GLN A 213 -7.12 -5.18 13.38
C GLN A 213 -7.94 -6.01 14.38
N GLY A 214 -7.66 -7.32 14.52
CA GLY A 214 -8.42 -8.20 15.39
C GLY A 214 -9.86 -8.48 14.89
N ALA A 215 -10.08 -8.29 13.59
CA ALA A 215 -11.36 -8.51 12.90
C ALA A 215 -11.27 -9.73 11.95
N ASP A 216 -10.44 -10.72 12.27
CA ASP A 216 -10.35 -11.97 11.52
C ASP A 216 -11.68 -12.72 11.64
N PRO A 217 -12.39 -12.99 10.54
CA PRO A 217 -13.68 -13.66 10.57
C PRO A 217 -13.69 -15.00 11.34
N GLU A 218 -12.55 -15.72 11.36
CA GLU A 218 -12.45 -17.00 12.05
C GLU A 218 -12.40 -16.86 13.58
N THR A 219 -11.94 -15.72 14.10
CA THR A 219 -11.73 -15.49 15.54
C THR A 219 -12.59 -14.38 16.13
N MET A 220 -13.44 -13.71 15.33
CA MET A 220 -14.33 -12.65 15.80
C MET A 220 -15.18 -13.09 16.98
N THR A 221 -15.34 -12.23 17.99
CA THR A 221 -16.28 -12.41 19.09
C THR A 221 -17.73 -12.20 18.64
N GLN A 222 -18.70 -12.62 19.47
CA GLN A 222 -20.13 -12.36 19.20
C GLN A 222 -20.40 -10.87 19.09
N GLU A 223 -19.84 -10.07 19.98
CA GLU A 223 -19.99 -8.60 19.96
C GLU A 223 -19.50 -7.99 18.63
N GLN A 224 -18.37 -8.45 18.12
CA GLN A 224 -17.85 -8.00 16.82
C GLN A 224 -18.77 -8.40 15.66
N LEU A 225 -19.32 -9.62 15.68
CA LEU A 225 -20.30 -10.05 14.68
C LEU A 225 -21.57 -9.20 14.72
N ASP A 226 -22.05 -8.88 15.92
CA ASP A 226 -23.23 -8.03 16.10
C ASP A 226 -22.97 -6.60 15.58
N GLN A 227 -21.81 -6.03 15.83
CA GLN A 227 -21.39 -4.74 15.26
C GLN A 227 -21.33 -4.77 13.73
N VAL A 228 -20.88 -5.88 13.13
CA VAL A 228 -20.89 -6.05 11.68
C VAL A 228 -22.33 -6.10 11.15
N ARG A 229 -23.23 -6.87 11.80
CA ARG A 229 -24.65 -6.91 11.41
C ARG A 229 -25.29 -5.52 11.44
N GLU A 230 -25.13 -4.80 12.55
CA GLU A 230 -25.64 -3.43 12.66
C GLU A 230 -25.13 -2.52 11.54
N ARG A 231 -23.86 -2.67 11.13
CA ARG A 231 -23.30 -1.89 10.02
C ARG A 231 -23.99 -2.20 8.70
N TYR A 232 -24.20 -3.48 8.36
CA TYR A 232 -24.94 -3.88 7.17
C TYR A 232 -26.39 -3.42 7.17
N GLU A 233 -27.07 -3.53 8.31
CA GLU A 233 -28.46 -3.05 8.48
C GLU A 233 -28.58 -1.53 8.28
N ARG A 234 -27.62 -0.75 8.79
CA ARG A 234 -27.56 0.71 8.53
C ARG A 234 -27.33 1.04 7.06
N GLN A 235 -26.73 0.13 6.31
CA GLN A 235 -26.56 0.25 4.86
C GLN A 235 -27.76 -0.28 4.06
N GLY A 236 -28.81 -0.70 4.75
CA GLY A 236 -30.06 -1.20 4.14
C GLY A 236 -30.08 -2.68 3.80
N THR A 237 -29.09 -3.45 4.29
CA THR A 237 -29.04 -4.90 4.08
C THR A 237 -29.62 -5.61 5.29
N ASP A 238 -30.71 -6.38 5.10
CA ASP A 238 -31.31 -7.19 6.16
C ASP A 238 -30.39 -8.36 6.53
N MET A 239 -29.90 -8.37 7.76
CA MET A 239 -29.00 -9.39 8.31
C MET A 239 -29.71 -10.35 9.28
N SER A 240 -31.01 -10.21 9.50
CA SER A 240 -31.77 -10.94 10.54
C SER A 240 -31.78 -12.47 10.31
N ALA A 241 -31.70 -12.92 9.05
CA ALA A 241 -31.73 -14.35 8.69
C ALA A 241 -30.30 -14.95 8.52
N ILE A 242 -29.25 -14.16 8.66
CA ILE A 242 -27.86 -14.60 8.43
C ILE A 242 -27.29 -15.20 9.73
N SER A 243 -26.89 -16.47 9.69
CA SER A 243 -26.21 -17.11 10.82
C SER A 243 -24.79 -16.53 11.04
N ASP A 244 -24.23 -16.74 12.25
CA ASP A 244 -22.83 -16.33 12.51
C ASP A 244 -21.84 -17.02 11.57
N ALA A 245 -22.08 -18.29 11.25
CA ALA A 245 -21.24 -19.04 10.33
C ALA A 245 -21.29 -18.46 8.90
N ASP A 246 -22.50 -18.11 8.43
CA ASP A 246 -22.67 -17.50 7.12
C ASP A 246 -22.08 -16.10 7.06
N LEU A 247 -22.21 -15.31 8.15
CA LEU A 247 -21.61 -13.98 8.23
C LEU A 247 -20.07 -14.06 8.16
N ARG A 248 -19.45 -14.98 8.90
CA ARG A 248 -17.99 -15.23 8.82
C ARG A 248 -17.58 -15.63 7.41
N ALA A 249 -18.33 -16.52 6.77
CA ALA A 249 -18.09 -16.95 5.40
C ALA A 249 -18.20 -15.79 4.41
N LEU A 250 -19.21 -14.93 4.57
CA LEU A 250 -19.41 -13.73 3.75
C LEU A 250 -18.22 -12.75 3.87
N LEU A 251 -17.77 -12.47 5.09
CA LEU A 251 -16.63 -11.58 5.33
C LEU A 251 -15.33 -12.13 4.72
N LYS A 252 -15.09 -13.43 4.89
CA LYS A 252 -13.94 -14.13 4.29
C LYS A 252 -14.00 -14.08 2.77
N MET A 253 -15.13 -14.45 2.19
CA MET A 253 -15.33 -14.42 0.74
C MET A 253 -15.19 -13.01 0.17
N GLY A 254 -15.62 -11.97 0.88
CA GLY A 254 -15.43 -10.58 0.46
C GLY A 254 -13.95 -10.19 0.41
N ALA A 255 -13.16 -10.59 1.41
CA ALA A 255 -11.72 -10.30 1.45
C ALA A 255 -10.93 -11.09 0.39
N GLU A 256 -11.26 -12.36 0.19
CA GLU A 256 -10.69 -13.20 -0.87
C GLU A 256 -11.12 -12.71 -2.25
N GLY A 257 -12.39 -12.36 -2.42
CA GLY A 257 -12.93 -11.80 -3.65
C GLY A 257 -12.22 -10.52 -4.06
N PHE A 258 -11.92 -9.63 -3.10
CA PHE A 258 -11.12 -8.43 -3.42
C PHE A 258 -9.79 -8.77 -4.09
N ARG A 259 -9.10 -9.81 -3.62
CA ARG A 259 -7.84 -10.27 -4.23
C ARG A 259 -8.07 -10.91 -5.59
N ASP A 260 -9.04 -11.81 -5.68
CA ASP A 260 -9.16 -12.77 -6.79
C ASP A 260 -9.84 -12.16 -8.03
N VAL A 261 -10.71 -11.12 -7.87
CA VAL A 261 -11.38 -10.44 -8.98
C VAL A 261 -10.68 -9.17 -9.44
N ALA A 262 -9.52 -8.84 -8.86
CA ALA A 262 -8.79 -7.63 -9.21
C ALA A 262 -8.35 -7.65 -10.68
N PRO A 263 -8.45 -6.50 -11.40
CA PRO A 263 -8.08 -6.42 -12.81
C PRO A 263 -6.57 -6.52 -13.06
N MET A 264 -5.75 -6.32 -12.03
CA MET A 264 -4.29 -6.35 -12.13
C MET A 264 -3.70 -7.17 -10.97
N SER A 265 -2.74 -8.05 -11.28
CA SER A 265 -2.02 -8.82 -10.26
C SER A 265 -1.00 -7.95 -9.49
N ALA A 266 -0.61 -8.39 -8.29
CA ALA A 266 0.47 -7.75 -7.53
C ALA A 266 1.80 -7.77 -8.31
N ALA A 267 2.06 -8.83 -9.08
CA ALA A 267 3.27 -8.97 -9.88
C ALA A 267 3.32 -7.94 -11.02
N ASP A 268 2.23 -7.81 -11.78
CA ASP A 268 2.14 -6.83 -12.87
C ASP A 268 2.19 -5.40 -12.36
N ALA A 269 1.51 -5.12 -11.25
CA ALA A 269 1.54 -3.82 -10.57
C ALA A 269 2.96 -3.45 -10.15
N SER A 270 3.68 -4.38 -9.52
CA SER A 270 5.06 -4.16 -9.07
C SER A 270 6.02 -3.95 -10.24
N LYS A 271 5.86 -4.72 -11.32
CA LYS A 271 6.61 -4.51 -12.55
C LYS A 271 6.38 -3.12 -13.12
N PHE A 272 5.14 -2.70 -13.23
CA PHE A 272 4.77 -1.36 -13.72
C PHE A 272 5.37 -0.25 -12.85
N ILE A 273 5.35 -0.43 -11.52
CA ILE A 273 5.97 0.51 -10.57
C ILE A 273 7.47 0.62 -10.81
N LEU A 274 8.19 -0.51 -10.88
CA LEU A 274 9.63 -0.54 -11.11
C LEU A 274 10.00 0.12 -12.44
N ASP A 275 9.30 -0.22 -13.51
CA ASP A 275 9.50 0.38 -14.83
C ASP A 275 9.26 1.89 -14.82
N SER A 276 8.21 2.37 -14.13
CA SER A 276 7.89 3.80 -14.01
C SER A 276 8.93 4.56 -13.19
N VAL A 277 9.37 4.00 -12.06
CA VAL A 277 10.43 4.59 -11.22
C VAL A 277 11.73 4.69 -12.00
N SER A 278 12.11 3.68 -12.77
CA SER A 278 13.33 3.69 -13.59
C SER A 278 13.29 4.76 -14.68
N ARG A 279 12.13 5.04 -15.27
CA ARG A 279 11.94 6.16 -16.21
C ARG A 279 11.97 7.53 -15.55
N GLY A 280 11.85 7.58 -14.20
CA GLY A 280 11.84 8.83 -13.42
C GLY A 280 10.45 9.45 -13.32
N ASP A 281 9.39 8.67 -13.49
CA ASP A 281 8.00 9.10 -13.31
C ASP A 281 7.77 9.45 -11.82
N TRP A 282 7.31 10.65 -11.55
CA TRP A 282 7.04 11.06 -10.17
C TRP A 282 5.60 10.75 -9.72
N ARG A 283 4.67 10.62 -10.69
CA ARG A 283 3.26 10.34 -10.47
C ARG A 283 2.87 9.07 -11.21
N ILE A 284 2.65 7.99 -10.47
CA ILE A 284 2.48 6.64 -11.01
C ILE A 284 1.08 6.16 -10.69
N LEU A 285 0.19 6.18 -11.67
CA LEU A 285 -1.15 5.57 -11.60
C LEU A 285 -1.02 4.10 -12.02
N VAL A 286 -1.38 3.17 -11.15
CA VAL A 286 -1.22 1.73 -11.40
C VAL A 286 -2.59 1.10 -11.61
N GLY A 287 -2.80 0.59 -12.82
CA GLY A 287 -4.07 0.02 -13.29
C GLY A 287 -4.88 1.02 -14.13
N ASP A 288 -5.60 0.49 -15.11
CA ASP A 288 -6.44 1.29 -16.00
C ASP A 288 -7.59 1.97 -15.24
N ASP A 289 -8.10 1.32 -14.21
CA ASP A 289 -9.11 1.87 -13.31
C ASP A 289 -8.61 3.12 -12.56
N ALA A 290 -7.34 3.15 -12.15
CA ALA A 290 -6.72 4.34 -11.55
C ALA A 290 -6.65 5.51 -12.54
N VAL A 291 -6.33 5.23 -13.79
CA VAL A 291 -6.24 6.24 -14.84
C VAL A 291 -7.62 6.82 -15.17
N VAL A 292 -8.62 5.96 -15.34
CA VAL A 292 -10.01 6.38 -15.61
C VAL A 292 -10.58 7.19 -14.47
N LEU A 293 -10.34 6.75 -13.22
CA LEU A 293 -10.83 7.45 -12.04
C LEU A 293 -10.18 8.84 -11.88
N ASP A 294 -8.86 8.94 -12.10
CA ASP A 294 -8.16 10.23 -12.02
C ASP A 294 -8.69 11.22 -13.07
N ASP A 295 -8.94 10.75 -14.29
CA ASP A 295 -9.50 11.55 -15.36
C ASP A 295 -10.90 12.07 -15.00
N GLU A 296 -11.79 11.21 -14.50
CA GLU A 296 -13.16 11.60 -14.10
C GLU A 296 -13.17 12.56 -12.90
N VAL A 297 -12.35 12.32 -11.88
CA VAL A 297 -12.25 13.21 -10.71
C VAL A 297 -11.73 14.60 -11.13
N ARG A 298 -10.76 14.66 -12.04
CA ARG A 298 -10.21 15.95 -12.54
C ARG A 298 -11.19 16.73 -13.41
N LYS A 299 -12.01 16.04 -14.19
CA LYS A 299 -13.04 16.68 -15.04
C LYS A 299 -14.14 17.33 -14.22
N ALA A 300 -14.59 16.67 -13.14
CA ALA A 300 -15.71 17.12 -12.34
C ALA A 300 -15.48 16.89 -10.82
N PRO A 301 -14.52 17.57 -10.19
CA PRO A 301 -14.13 17.30 -8.81
C PRO A 301 -15.25 17.54 -7.79
N LYS A 302 -16.20 18.44 -8.10
CA LYS A 302 -17.36 18.71 -7.23
C LYS A 302 -18.38 17.56 -7.24
N ASP A 303 -18.42 16.79 -8.32
CA ASP A 303 -19.39 15.71 -8.52
C ASP A 303 -18.83 14.35 -8.06
N ALA A 304 -17.54 14.28 -7.70
CA ALA A 304 -16.83 13.04 -7.43
C ALA A 304 -17.37 12.23 -6.23
N TYR A 305 -18.25 12.83 -5.43
CA TYR A 305 -18.87 12.18 -4.26
C TYR A 305 -20.39 12.06 -4.40
N LEU A 306 -20.95 12.40 -5.56
CA LEU A 306 -22.36 12.17 -5.85
C LEU A 306 -22.59 10.70 -6.25
N PRO A 307 -23.77 10.12 -5.93
CA PRO A 307 -24.08 8.73 -6.30
C PRO A 307 -23.88 8.44 -7.81
N GLU A 308 -24.26 9.35 -8.67
CA GLU A 308 -24.18 9.24 -10.13
C GLU A 308 -22.74 9.21 -10.66
N PHE A 309 -21.75 9.53 -9.81
CA PHE A 309 -20.34 9.45 -10.20
C PHE A 309 -19.91 8.01 -10.47
N MET A 310 -20.41 7.05 -9.67
CA MET A 310 -20.14 5.63 -9.89
C MET A 310 -20.68 5.12 -11.23
N ASP A 311 -21.86 5.58 -11.65
CA ASP A 311 -22.43 5.21 -12.95
C ASP A 311 -21.50 5.64 -14.11
N ARG A 312 -20.88 6.82 -14.01
CA ARG A 312 -19.90 7.28 -14.99
C ARG A 312 -18.63 6.40 -15.02
N LEU A 313 -18.15 5.97 -13.87
CA LEU A 313 -16.99 5.07 -13.79
C LEU A 313 -17.31 3.70 -14.38
N HIS A 314 -18.45 3.12 -14.03
CA HIS A 314 -18.89 1.83 -14.55
C HIS A 314 -19.10 1.88 -16.06
N ALA A 315 -19.67 2.96 -16.60
CA ALA A 315 -19.85 3.16 -18.07
C ALA A 315 -18.50 3.18 -18.82
N ARG A 316 -17.40 3.54 -18.12
CA ARG A 316 -16.03 3.51 -18.66
C ARG A 316 -15.26 2.22 -18.32
N GLY A 317 -15.91 1.23 -17.73
CA GLY A 317 -15.31 -0.05 -17.37
C GLY A 317 -14.40 -0.02 -16.13
N ALA A 318 -14.42 1.06 -15.35
CA ALA A 318 -13.64 1.20 -14.13
C ALA A 318 -14.48 0.86 -12.89
N MET A 319 -13.80 0.40 -11.82
CA MET A 319 -14.36 0.13 -10.49
C MET A 319 -15.51 -0.91 -10.50
N ASN A 320 -15.61 -1.77 -11.48
CA ASN A 320 -16.69 -2.75 -11.64
C ASN A 320 -16.80 -3.79 -10.51
N ALA A 321 -15.70 -4.04 -9.80
CA ALA A 321 -15.66 -4.93 -8.66
C ALA A 321 -15.96 -4.24 -7.32
N MET A 322 -16.11 -2.91 -7.32
CA MET A 322 -16.37 -2.11 -6.13
C MET A 322 -17.75 -1.46 -6.25
N GLY A 323 -18.63 -1.68 -5.28
CA GLY A 323 -19.85 -0.89 -5.12
C GLY A 323 -21.02 -1.26 -6.05
N ARG A 324 -21.34 -2.55 -6.19
CA ARG A 324 -22.70 -2.98 -6.56
C ARG A 324 -23.46 -3.39 -5.33
#